data_cba3619ef75036798bede1b8f7646212
#
_entry.id   cba3619ef75036798bede1b8f7646212
#
_cell.length_a   1.000
_cell.length_b   1.000
_cell.length_c   1.000
_cell.angle_alpha   90.00
_cell.angle_beta   90.00
_cell.angle_gamma   90.00
#
_symmetry.space_group_name_H-M   'P 1'
#
loop_
_entity.id
_entity.type
_entity.pdbx_description
1 polymer ?
#
loop_
_entity_poly.entity_id
_entity_poly.type
_entity_poly.pdbx_seq_one_letter_code
_entity_poly.pdbx_strand_id
1 'polypeptide(L)'
;MNSGWRRLHPLSPLVRSGRAVLAVLALAGLYSSGLIGSGTGTRWWDLALVALVAGGAVVNWLVTRWKVDGATLRIETGLLRRDSRQLPIARIQAVDLVRPFFARMLGLAELRVRLAGSGDADGRLAYLTEQAAETLRARLLAAHYGLDPATPEPTESVVTSVPTGRLAGSALLPAALLAAVAVAAGALTASLVPGGLLAVGAPLVWWLIICGTIAWRRVSTQYAFTVAVSPDGVRIRRGLLGTVAETIPVPRIQAVRMIEPLLWRPLHWCRLEVDVAGHLGRDHPEGSGAARKALLPVGRQDEARRLLAIALPTAAGWPALSKPPRRGWWKAPLSYHFLAAGHDGTLAVAVVGRLRRETTWVPLAKAQSVRLVQGPLQRRLGLATVHLDAAGRRVRAEFRERRQEEARSLVGELATLSRSARRQASLAAAGPPVPPPAKGRDPGTQSGAAGQAASAASPVNASQSEV
;
A
#
# COMPACT_ATOMS: atom_id res chain seq x y z
N MET A 1 31.47 -14.02 6.65
CA MET A 1 30.00 -14.05 6.36
C MET A 1 29.67 -15.39 5.68
N ASN A 2 28.89 -16.27 6.33
CA ASN A 2 28.58 -17.59 5.76
C ASN A 2 27.71 -17.46 4.51
N SER A 3 28.33 -17.57 3.34
CA SER A 3 27.71 -17.52 2.00
C SER A 3 27.03 -18.84 1.62
N GLY A 4 26.61 -19.64 2.58
CA GLY A 4 25.98 -20.93 2.34
C GLY A 4 24.53 -20.80 1.87
N TRP A 5 24.14 -21.65 0.89
CA TRP A 5 22.75 -21.81 0.51
C TRP A 5 21.91 -22.28 1.70
N ARG A 6 20.81 -21.56 1.96
CA ARG A 6 19.84 -21.89 3.01
C ARG A 6 18.56 -22.43 2.38
N ARG A 7 17.96 -23.41 3.04
CA ARG A 7 16.65 -23.97 2.66
C ARG A 7 15.56 -23.30 3.49
N LEU A 8 14.34 -23.37 2.99
CA LEU A 8 13.15 -22.99 3.73
C LEU A 8 12.87 -24.00 4.86
N HIS A 9 12.05 -23.61 5.82
CA HIS A 9 11.69 -24.48 6.95
C HIS A 9 10.97 -25.75 6.47
N PRO A 10 11.23 -26.94 7.04
CA PRO A 10 10.64 -28.21 6.57
C PRO A 10 9.11 -28.25 6.64
N LEU A 11 8.48 -27.47 7.51
CA LEU A 11 7.03 -27.35 7.58
C LEU A 11 6.41 -26.43 6.50
N SER A 12 7.22 -25.81 5.63
CA SER A 12 6.70 -24.94 4.57
C SER A 12 5.76 -25.64 3.56
N PRO A 13 5.95 -26.92 3.17
CA PRO A 13 4.98 -27.61 2.34
C PRO A 13 3.60 -27.69 3.00
N LEU A 14 3.56 -28.00 4.29
CA LEU A 14 2.30 -28.14 5.03
C LEU A 14 1.49 -26.83 5.04
N VAL A 15 2.13 -25.71 5.26
CA VAL A 15 1.47 -24.39 5.23
C VAL A 15 1.00 -24.02 3.83
N ARG A 16 1.81 -24.33 2.80
CA ARG A 16 1.51 -23.97 1.41
C ARG A 16 0.40 -24.83 0.83
N SER A 17 0.41 -26.14 1.07
CA SER A 17 -0.60 -27.08 0.59
C SER A 17 -1.84 -27.11 1.49
N GLY A 18 -1.75 -26.72 2.77
CA GLY A 18 -2.83 -26.86 3.75
C GLY A 18 -4.15 -26.25 3.29
N ARG A 19 -4.14 -25.10 2.62
CA ARG A 19 -5.35 -24.49 2.06
C ARG A 19 -5.93 -25.31 0.90
N ALA A 20 -5.08 -25.81 0.01
CA ALA A 20 -5.52 -26.62 -1.11
C ALA A 20 -6.06 -27.98 -0.61
N VAL A 21 -5.38 -28.59 0.35
CA VAL A 21 -5.85 -29.82 1.00
C VAL A 21 -7.20 -29.59 1.69
N LEU A 22 -7.36 -28.53 2.46
CA LEU A 22 -8.65 -28.19 3.09
C LEU A 22 -9.75 -27.94 2.07
N ALA A 23 -9.45 -27.26 0.96
CA ALA A 23 -10.41 -27.00 -0.10
C ALA A 23 -10.86 -28.32 -0.77
N VAL A 24 -9.92 -29.24 -1.03
CA VAL A 24 -10.22 -30.56 -1.59
C VAL A 24 -11.05 -31.40 -0.61
N LEU A 25 -10.68 -31.42 0.67
CA LEU A 25 -11.44 -32.14 1.71
C LEU A 25 -12.84 -31.55 1.90
N ALA A 26 -12.99 -30.22 1.87
CA ALA A 26 -14.29 -29.57 1.94
C ALA A 26 -15.17 -29.92 0.72
N LEU A 27 -14.59 -29.92 -0.47
CA LEU A 27 -15.28 -30.31 -1.70
C LEU A 27 -15.69 -31.78 -1.67
N ALA A 28 -14.79 -32.67 -1.23
CA ALA A 28 -15.08 -34.10 -1.04
C ALA A 28 -16.20 -34.33 0.00
N GLY A 29 -16.19 -33.55 1.10
CA GLY A 29 -17.24 -33.58 2.11
C GLY A 29 -18.60 -33.10 1.59
N LEU A 30 -18.65 -32.04 0.78
CA LEU A 30 -19.86 -31.56 0.13
C LEU A 30 -20.40 -32.56 -0.90
N TYR A 31 -19.52 -33.24 -1.59
CA TYR A 31 -19.87 -34.29 -2.54
C TYR A 31 -20.42 -35.54 -1.85
N SER A 32 -19.78 -35.97 -0.74
CA SER A 32 -20.19 -37.12 0.06
C SER A 32 -21.53 -36.90 0.79
N SER A 33 -21.83 -35.63 1.16
CA SER A 33 -23.10 -35.24 1.79
C SER A 33 -24.30 -35.18 0.83
N GLY A 34 -24.09 -35.41 -0.46
CA GLY A 34 -25.15 -35.32 -1.47
C GLY A 34 -25.60 -33.89 -1.81
N LEU A 35 -24.98 -32.87 -1.23
CA LEU A 35 -25.29 -31.45 -1.53
C LEU A 35 -24.87 -31.04 -2.93
N ILE A 36 -23.84 -31.69 -3.49
CA ILE A 36 -23.34 -31.46 -4.85
C ILE A 36 -23.12 -32.82 -5.51
N GLY A 37 -24.17 -33.40 -6.09
CA GLY A 37 -24.11 -34.64 -6.84
C GLY A 37 -24.42 -35.92 -6.03
N SER A 38 -24.80 -37.01 -6.71
CA SER A 38 -25.22 -38.28 -6.15
C SER A 38 -24.06 -39.27 -5.93
N GLY A 39 -22.99 -38.85 -5.25
CA GLY A 39 -21.81 -39.68 -5.06
C GLY A 39 -21.76 -40.35 -3.69
N THR A 40 -21.86 -41.65 -3.63
CA THR A 40 -21.67 -42.46 -2.42
C THR A 40 -20.16 -42.69 -2.18
N GLY A 41 -19.63 -42.03 -1.13
CA GLY A 41 -18.30 -42.30 -0.54
C GLY A 41 -17.12 -41.49 -1.10
N THR A 42 -16.09 -41.38 -0.26
CA THR A 42 -14.79 -40.77 -0.61
C THR A 42 -14.15 -41.60 -1.72
N ARG A 43 -14.03 -41.04 -2.90
CA ARG A 43 -13.38 -41.73 -4.03
C ARG A 43 -11.89 -41.69 -3.86
N TRP A 44 -11.19 -42.78 -4.20
CA TRP A 44 -9.71 -42.86 -4.19
C TRP A 44 -9.05 -41.74 -5.00
N TRP A 45 -9.75 -41.19 -6.00
CA TRP A 45 -9.31 -39.99 -6.75
C TRP A 45 -9.14 -38.72 -5.88
N ASP A 46 -9.96 -38.53 -4.85
CA ASP A 46 -9.84 -37.39 -3.93
C ASP A 46 -8.56 -37.51 -3.10
N LEU A 47 -8.26 -38.76 -2.65
CA LEU A 47 -7.01 -39.04 -1.94
C LEU A 47 -5.79 -38.90 -2.89
N ALA A 48 -5.91 -39.34 -4.13
CA ALA A 48 -4.85 -39.19 -5.12
C ALA A 48 -4.59 -37.70 -5.44
N LEU A 49 -5.65 -36.87 -5.54
CA LEU A 49 -5.52 -35.44 -5.76
C LEU A 49 -4.86 -34.76 -4.55
N VAL A 50 -5.24 -35.10 -3.33
CA VAL A 50 -4.60 -34.59 -2.11
C VAL A 50 -3.12 -34.98 -2.09
N ALA A 51 -2.79 -36.25 -2.39
CA ALA A 51 -1.41 -36.75 -2.45
C ALA A 51 -0.59 -36.03 -3.53
N LEU A 52 -1.18 -35.78 -4.70
CA LEU A 52 -0.53 -35.06 -5.80
C LEU A 52 -0.23 -33.61 -5.40
N VAL A 53 -1.17 -32.91 -4.80
CA VAL A 53 -1.01 -31.52 -4.33
C VAL A 53 0.04 -31.44 -3.22
N ALA A 54 -0.02 -32.35 -2.25
CA ALA A 54 0.96 -32.43 -1.16
C ALA A 54 2.36 -32.79 -1.69
N GLY A 55 2.46 -33.77 -2.58
CA GLY A 55 3.72 -34.16 -3.23
C GLY A 55 4.34 -33.01 -4.01
N GLY A 56 3.56 -32.29 -4.81
CA GLY A 56 4.02 -31.11 -5.53
C GLY A 56 4.53 -30.01 -4.61
N ALA A 57 3.90 -29.80 -3.45
CA ALA A 57 4.36 -28.83 -2.46
C ALA A 57 5.69 -29.24 -1.81
N VAL A 58 5.88 -30.53 -1.51
CA VAL A 58 7.14 -31.07 -0.96
C VAL A 58 8.27 -30.94 -1.98
N VAL A 59 8.03 -31.31 -3.24
CA VAL A 59 9.03 -31.19 -4.32
C VAL A 59 9.45 -29.74 -4.49
N ASN A 60 8.49 -28.81 -4.53
CA ASN A 60 8.78 -27.38 -4.65
C ASN A 60 9.60 -26.85 -3.46
N TRP A 61 9.35 -27.35 -2.24
CA TRP A 61 10.14 -27.01 -1.06
C TRP A 61 11.58 -27.52 -1.17
N LEU A 62 11.79 -28.77 -1.58
CA LEU A 62 13.12 -29.37 -1.73
C LEU A 62 14.02 -28.58 -2.69
N VAL A 63 13.43 -28.01 -3.74
CA VAL A 63 14.15 -27.30 -4.81
C VAL A 63 14.35 -25.81 -4.49
N THR A 64 13.55 -25.25 -3.59
CA THR A 64 13.67 -23.81 -3.25
C THR A 64 14.84 -23.58 -2.30
N ARG A 65 15.80 -22.73 -2.74
CA ARG A 65 16.99 -22.34 -1.98
C ARG A 65 17.18 -20.83 -2.07
N TRP A 66 17.79 -20.25 -1.06
CA TRP A 66 18.10 -18.84 -1.05
C TRP A 66 19.47 -18.57 -0.41
N LYS A 67 20.12 -17.48 -0.82
CA LYS A 67 21.34 -16.97 -0.21
C LYS A 67 21.39 -15.44 -0.28
N VAL A 68 22.07 -14.84 0.68
CA VAL A 68 22.44 -13.42 0.64
C VAL A 68 23.92 -13.38 0.28
N ASP A 69 24.24 -12.76 -0.84
CA ASP A 69 25.59 -12.70 -1.41
C ASP A 69 25.98 -11.22 -1.54
N GLY A 70 26.69 -10.72 -0.54
CA GLY A 70 27.08 -9.31 -0.48
C GLY A 70 25.89 -8.36 -0.62
N ALA A 71 25.78 -7.70 -1.77
CA ALA A 71 24.75 -6.71 -2.09
C ALA A 71 23.50 -7.31 -2.79
N THR A 72 23.38 -8.64 -2.91
CA THR A 72 22.27 -9.27 -3.63
C THR A 72 21.62 -10.38 -2.81
N LEU A 73 20.29 -10.43 -2.82
CA LEU A 73 19.50 -11.57 -2.35
C LEU A 73 19.19 -12.46 -3.56
N ARG A 74 19.69 -13.69 -3.55
CA ARG A 74 19.46 -14.67 -4.62
C ARG A 74 18.48 -15.75 -4.15
N ILE A 75 17.43 -15.98 -4.95
CA ILE A 75 16.40 -16.98 -4.71
C ILE A 75 16.34 -17.90 -5.92
N GLU A 76 16.48 -19.19 -5.70
CA GLU A 76 16.35 -20.22 -6.74
C GLU A 76 15.12 -21.07 -6.44
N THR A 77 14.27 -21.23 -7.44
CA THR A 77 13.04 -22.02 -7.36
C THR A 77 12.85 -22.85 -8.62
N GLY A 78 12.11 -23.96 -8.52
CA GLY A 78 11.68 -24.78 -9.65
C GLY A 78 12.51 -26.02 -9.92
N LEU A 79 11.81 -27.14 -10.20
CA LEU A 79 12.40 -28.44 -10.52
C LEU A 79 12.66 -28.57 -12.02
N LEU A 80 11.62 -28.41 -12.84
CA LEU A 80 11.68 -28.55 -14.31
C LEU A 80 12.23 -27.29 -14.97
N ARG A 81 11.74 -26.13 -14.50
CA ARG A 81 12.20 -24.81 -14.94
C ARG A 81 12.81 -24.09 -13.76
N ARG A 82 14.13 -23.99 -13.74
CA ARG A 82 14.84 -23.23 -12.70
C ARG A 82 14.65 -21.75 -12.94
N ASP A 83 14.03 -21.07 -11.98
CA ASP A 83 13.92 -19.61 -11.92
C ASP A 83 14.92 -19.12 -10.87
N SER A 84 15.93 -18.39 -11.30
CA SER A 84 16.94 -17.77 -10.44
C SER A 84 16.73 -16.27 -10.43
N ARG A 85 16.26 -15.75 -9.32
CA ARG A 85 16.02 -14.31 -9.11
C ARG A 85 17.12 -13.70 -8.28
N GLN A 86 17.73 -12.66 -8.81
CA GLN A 86 18.73 -11.86 -8.13
C GLN A 86 18.11 -10.50 -7.79
N LEU A 87 18.02 -10.20 -6.51
CA LEU A 87 17.37 -9.01 -5.97
C LEU A 87 18.46 -8.10 -5.39
N PRO A 88 18.87 -7.03 -6.09
CA PRO A 88 19.85 -6.07 -5.58
C PRO A 88 19.31 -5.39 -4.31
N ILE A 89 20.03 -5.46 -3.20
CA ILE A 89 19.63 -4.88 -1.90
C ILE A 89 19.44 -3.37 -2.02
N ALA A 90 20.26 -2.68 -2.80
CA ALA A 90 20.13 -1.24 -3.07
C ALA A 90 18.78 -0.86 -3.73
N ARG A 91 18.10 -1.80 -4.39
CA ARG A 91 16.78 -1.57 -5.01
C ARG A 91 15.61 -1.99 -4.13
N ILE A 92 15.88 -2.53 -2.95
CA ILE A 92 14.82 -2.92 -2.00
C ILE A 92 14.14 -1.65 -1.50
N GLN A 93 12.83 -1.59 -1.61
CA GLN A 93 12.02 -0.45 -1.19
C GLN A 93 11.21 -0.73 0.07
N ALA A 94 10.85 -1.97 0.28
CA ALA A 94 10.15 -2.40 1.48
C ALA A 94 10.33 -3.90 1.68
N VAL A 95 10.35 -4.31 2.95
CA VAL A 95 10.40 -5.70 3.37
C VAL A 95 9.20 -5.94 4.29
N ASP A 96 8.21 -6.66 3.77
CA ASP A 96 6.98 -6.95 4.50
C ASP A 96 7.06 -8.33 5.14
N LEU A 97 6.52 -8.43 6.35
CA LEU A 97 6.40 -9.69 7.08
C LEU A 97 4.92 -10.11 7.11
N VAL A 98 4.62 -11.25 6.53
CA VAL A 98 3.28 -11.82 6.46
C VAL A 98 3.25 -13.15 7.19
N ARG A 99 2.31 -13.29 8.14
CA ARG A 99 2.12 -14.52 8.91
C ARG A 99 0.72 -15.05 8.64
N PRO A 100 0.50 -15.90 7.63
CA PRO A 100 -0.77 -16.57 7.41
C PRO A 100 -1.18 -17.42 8.63
N PHE A 101 -2.46 -17.70 8.80
CA PHE A 101 -3.00 -18.39 9.97
C PHE A 101 -2.22 -19.68 10.31
N PHE A 102 -2.07 -20.58 9.34
CA PHE A 102 -1.34 -21.85 9.56
C PHE A 102 0.15 -21.64 9.82
N ALA A 103 0.78 -20.65 9.17
CA ALA A 103 2.16 -20.31 9.43
C ALA A 103 2.36 -19.78 10.86
N ARG A 104 1.43 -18.94 11.32
CA ARG A 104 1.45 -18.40 12.69
C ARG A 104 1.33 -19.49 13.76
N MET A 105 0.46 -20.48 13.56
CA MET A 105 0.33 -21.63 14.48
C MET A 105 1.63 -22.45 14.58
N LEU A 106 2.43 -22.45 13.51
CA LEU A 106 3.70 -23.20 13.45
C LEU A 106 4.92 -22.30 13.72
N GLY A 107 4.74 -21.05 14.15
CA GLY A 107 5.84 -20.11 14.41
C GLY A 107 6.60 -19.70 13.14
N LEU A 108 5.93 -19.74 11.97
CA LEU A 108 6.52 -19.43 10.68
C LEU A 108 6.04 -18.09 10.12
N ALA A 109 6.89 -17.44 9.33
CA ALA A 109 6.58 -16.20 8.64
C ALA A 109 7.05 -16.21 7.20
N GLU A 110 6.34 -15.51 6.33
CA GLU A 110 6.69 -15.25 4.94
C GLU A 110 7.28 -13.84 4.84
N LEU A 111 8.49 -13.72 4.29
CA LEU A 111 9.14 -12.45 4.02
C LEU A 111 8.89 -12.07 2.56
N ARG A 112 8.35 -10.88 2.33
CA ARG A 112 8.11 -10.32 1.00
C ARG A 112 9.01 -9.12 0.78
N VAL A 113 9.89 -9.23 -0.20
CA VAL A 113 10.83 -8.16 -0.58
C VAL A 113 10.31 -7.45 -1.82
N ARG A 114 10.13 -6.13 -1.73
CA ARG A 114 9.67 -5.30 -2.85
C ARG A 114 10.81 -4.49 -3.42
N LEU A 115 10.93 -4.51 -4.73
CA LEU A 115 11.97 -3.81 -5.48
C LEU A 115 11.44 -2.57 -6.20
N ALA A 116 12.34 -1.61 -6.46
CA ALA A 116 12.07 -0.47 -7.31
C ALA A 116 11.90 -0.90 -8.77
N GLY A 117 10.79 -0.50 -9.41
CA GLY A 117 10.58 -0.68 -10.86
C GLY A 117 10.10 -2.06 -11.29
N SER A 118 10.02 -3.05 -10.42
CA SER A 118 9.46 -4.36 -10.75
C SER A 118 7.98 -4.42 -10.41
N GLY A 119 7.13 -4.54 -11.44
CA GLY A 119 5.69 -4.68 -11.24
C GLY A 119 5.26 -6.04 -10.67
N ASP A 120 6.03 -7.11 -10.94
CA ASP A 120 5.69 -8.50 -10.61
C ASP A 120 6.88 -9.31 -10.04
N ALA A 121 8.06 -8.70 -9.90
CA ALA A 121 9.28 -9.41 -9.47
C ALA A 121 9.54 -9.22 -7.97
N ASP A 122 8.53 -9.29 -7.16
CA ASP A 122 8.68 -9.31 -5.71
C ASP A 122 9.30 -10.65 -5.29
N GLY A 123 10.40 -10.58 -4.53
CA GLY A 123 11.00 -11.77 -3.94
C GLY A 123 10.14 -12.26 -2.79
N ARG A 124 9.65 -13.49 -2.87
CA ARG A 124 8.94 -14.16 -1.78
C ARG A 124 9.82 -15.23 -1.17
N LEU A 125 10.17 -15.07 0.10
CA LEU A 125 10.79 -16.10 0.92
C LEU A 125 9.70 -16.66 1.84
N ALA A 126 9.11 -17.77 1.37
CA ALA A 126 8.02 -18.41 2.09
C ALA A 126 8.54 -19.27 3.23
N TYR A 127 8.02 -19.02 4.42
CA TYR A 127 8.09 -19.81 5.63
C TYR A 127 9.50 -20.05 6.19
N LEU A 128 10.02 -18.95 6.71
CA LEU A 128 11.12 -18.94 7.67
C LEU A 128 10.56 -18.99 9.10
N THR A 129 11.39 -19.37 10.07
CA THR A 129 11.02 -19.14 11.49
C THR A 129 10.86 -17.65 11.73
N GLU A 130 9.96 -17.26 12.65
CA GLU A 130 9.66 -15.87 12.95
C GLU A 130 10.93 -15.07 13.25
N GLN A 131 11.79 -15.58 14.13
CA GLN A 131 13.09 -14.95 14.47
C GLN A 131 14.03 -14.83 13.26
N ALA A 132 14.11 -15.85 12.41
CA ALA A 132 14.94 -15.80 11.22
C ALA A 132 14.42 -14.77 10.20
N ALA A 133 13.08 -14.64 10.07
CA ALA A 133 12.46 -13.67 9.19
C ALA A 133 12.67 -12.23 9.69
N GLU A 134 12.55 -11.97 10.99
CA GLU A 134 12.84 -10.68 11.62
C GLU A 134 14.31 -10.31 11.50
N THR A 135 15.22 -11.24 11.82
CA THR A 135 16.66 -11.02 11.67
C THR A 135 17.05 -10.74 10.21
N LEU A 136 16.48 -11.47 9.26
CA LEU A 136 16.74 -11.25 7.84
C LEU A 136 16.20 -9.91 7.38
N ARG A 137 15.00 -9.52 7.84
CA ARG A 137 14.41 -8.21 7.56
C ARG A 137 15.30 -7.08 8.07
N ALA A 138 15.73 -7.14 9.34
CA ALA A 138 16.61 -6.15 9.94
C ALA A 138 17.92 -6.03 9.15
N ARG A 139 18.54 -7.15 8.76
CA ARG A 139 19.77 -7.16 7.95
C ARG A 139 19.58 -6.56 6.56
N LEU A 140 18.49 -6.87 5.87
CA LEU A 140 18.21 -6.31 4.55
C LEU A 140 17.99 -4.81 4.60
N LEU A 141 17.29 -4.31 5.63
CA LEU A 141 17.07 -2.89 5.84
C LEU A 141 18.36 -2.16 6.24
N ALA A 142 19.14 -2.71 7.17
CA ALA A 142 20.43 -2.15 7.55
C ALA A 142 21.39 -2.05 6.35
N ALA A 143 21.47 -3.11 5.53
CA ALA A 143 22.29 -3.10 4.32
C ALA A 143 21.78 -2.10 3.27
N HIS A 144 20.46 -1.88 3.17
CA HIS A 144 19.88 -0.87 2.28
C HIS A 144 20.27 0.55 2.69
N TYR A 145 20.29 0.83 4.00
CA TYR A 145 20.66 2.16 4.55
C TYR A 145 22.15 2.32 4.81
N GLY A 146 22.98 1.33 4.50
CA GLY A 146 24.42 1.35 4.79
C GLY A 146 24.75 1.37 6.26
N LEU A 147 23.84 0.89 7.12
CA LEU A 147 24.02 0.80 8.57
C LEU A 147 24.63 -0.55 8.96
N ASP A 148 25.28 -0.59 10.11
CA ASP A 148 25.76 -1.84 10.68
C ASP A 148 24.56 -2.78 10.97
N PRO A 149 24.62 -4.07 10.57
CA PRO A 149 23.60 -5.07 10.89
C PRO A 149 23.30 -5.25 12.39
N ALA A 150 24.20 -4.79 13.26
CA ALA A 150 24.02 -4.80 14.71
C ALA A 150 23.24 -3.58 15.24
N THR A 151 22.97 -2.58 14.40
CA THR A 151 22.23 -1.39 14.81
C THR A 151 20.79 -1.78 15.17
N PRO A 152 20.31 -1.46 16.39
CA PRO A 152 18.94 -1.79 16.78
C PRO A 152 17.96 -1.11 15.84
N GLU A 153 16.85 -1.82 15.55
CA GLU A 153 15.79 -1.28 14.68
C GLU A 153 15.31 0.07 15.25
N PRO A 154 15.15 1.11 14.42
CA PRO A 154 14.74 2.43 14.89
C PRO A 154 13.43 2.33 15.67
N THR A 155 13.34 3.08 16.76
CA THR A 155 12.17 3.09 17.64
C THR A 155 10.92 3.49 16.86
N GLU A 156 9.92 2.62 16.83
CA GLU A 156 8.64 2.90 16.21
C GLU A 156 7.77 3.74 17.14
N SER A 157 7.26 4.84 16.65
CA SER A 157 6.25 5.63 17.37
C SER A 157 4.85 5.24 16.88
N VAL A 158 4.04 4.66 17.77
CA VAL A 158 2.64 4.34 17.45
C VAL A 158 1.84 5.64 17.41
N VAL A 159 1.30 5.97 16.23
CA VAL A 159 0.48 7.17 16.02
C VAL A 159 -0.97 6.92 16.37
N THR A 160 -1.51 5.77 15.95
CA THR A 160 -2.91 5.42 16.22
C THR A 160 -3.11 3.92 16.21
N SER A 161 -4.08 3.49 17.01
CA SER A 161 -4.60 2.12 17.02
C SER A 161 -6.11 2.17 16.84
N VAL A 162 -6.67 1.28 16.02
CA VAL A 162 -8.11 1.23 15.78
C VAL A 162 -8.75 0.28 16.78
N PRO A 163 -9.65 0.78 17.67
CA PRO A 163 -10.38 -0.06 18.60
C PRO A 163 -11.25 -1.08 17.84
N THR A 164 -11.26 -2.33 18.32
CA THR A 164 -12.02 -3.43 17.70
C THR A 164 -13.52 -3.15 17.62
N GLY A 165 -14.09 -2.50 18.64
CA GLY A 165 -15.50 -2.10 18.63
C GLY A 165 -15.85 -1.12 17.51
N ARG A 166 -14.96 -0.14 17.22
CA ARG A 166 -15.14 0.81 16.11
C ARG A 166 -15.05 0.10 14.78
N LEU A 167 -14.11 -0.83 14.65
CA LEU A 167 -13.95 -1.64 13.45
C LEU A 167 -15.18 -2.52 13.20
N ALA A 168 -15.67 -3.23 14.23
CA ALA A 168 -16.88 -4.04 14.16
C ALA A 168 -18.10 -3.19 13.80
N GLY A 169 -18.30 -2.05 14.48
CA GLY A 169 -19.39 -1.12 14.17
C GLY A 169 -19.35 -0.64 12.72
N SER A 170 -18.17 -0.32 12.19
CA SER A 170 -18.00 0.12 10.80
C SER A 170 -18.37 -0.95 9.77
N ALA A 171 -18.24 -2.23 10.11
CA ALA A 171 -18.61 -3.35 9.25
C ALA A 171 -20.08 -3.74 9.42
N LEU A 172 -20.57 -3.73 10.65
CA LEU A 172 -21.93 -4.17 11.00
C LEU A 172 -23.01 -3.14 10.63
N LEU A 173 -22.75 -1.84 10.76
CA LEU A 173 -23.73 -0.80 10.43
C LEU A 173 -24.29 -0.93 9.01
N PRO A 174 -23.48 -0.97 7.93
CA PRO A 174 -24.00 -1.14 6.57
C PRO A 174 -24.60 -2.54 6.37
N ALA A 175 -24.04 -3.58 6.99
CA ALA A 175 -24.57 -4.93 6.89
C ALA A 175 -25.94 -5.05 7.55
N ALA A 176 -26.13 -4.46 8.73
CA ALA A 176 -27.40 -4.44 9.44
C ALA A 176 -28.49 -3.68 8.68
N LEU A 177 -28.13 -2.53 8.08
CA LEU A 177 -29.07 -1.77 7.24
C LEU A 177 -29.51 -2.59 6.04
N LEU A 178 -28.57 -3.21 5.31
CA LEU A 178 -28.88 -4.05 4.17
C LEU A 178 -29.70 -5.28 4.58
N ALA A 179 -29.40 -5.88 5.73
CA ALA A 179 -30.17 -6.99 6.28
C ALA A 179 -31.63 -6.54 6.61
N ALA A 180 -31.79 -5.39 7.27
CA ALA A 180 -33.10 -4.85 7.60
C ALA A 180 -33.95 -4.58 6.33
N VAL A 181 -33.34 -3.99 5.28
CA VAL A 181 -34.01 -3.76 4.01
C VAL A 181 -34.42 -5.09 3.34
N ALA A 182 -33.54 -6.08 3.35
CA ALA A 182 -33.84 -7.41 2.78
C ALA A 182 -34.97 -8.12 3.54
N VAL A 183 -34.97 -8.05 4.87
CA VAL A 183 -36.04 -8.60 5.72
C VAL A 183 -37.37 -7.89 5.43
N ALA A 184 -37.38 -6.56 5.38
CA ALA A 184 -38.57 -5.78 5.08
C ALA A 184 -39.13 -6.09 3.67
N ALA A 185 -38.28 -6.16 2.66
CA ALA A 185 -38.66 -6.54 1.30
C ALA A 185 -39.19 -7.98 1.25
N GLY A 186 -38.56 -8.91 1.98
CA GLY A 186 -38.98 -10.30 2.10
C GLY A 186 -40.36 -10.42 2.76
N ALA A 187 -40.59 -9.70 3.85
CA ALA A 187 -41.89 -9.67 4.55
C ALA A 187 -43.00 -9.10 3.64
N LEU A 188 -42.69 -8.03 2.88
CA LEU A 188 -43.63 -7.45 1.93
C LEU A 188 -43.99 -8.44 0.82
N THR A 189 -43.02 -9.10 0.20
CA THR A 189 -43.28 -10.11 -0.83
C THR A 189 -44.02 -11.31 -0.30
N ALA A 190 -43.72 -11.79 0.91
CA ALA A 190 -44.41 -12.89 1.57
C ALA A 190 -45.88 -12.55 1.84
N SER A 191 -46.21 -11.28 2.14
CA SER A 191 -47.60 -10.84 2.37
C SER A 191 -48.41 -10.71 1.09
N LEU A 192 -47.75 -10.48 -0.06
CA LEU A 192 -48.44 -10.28 -1.35
C LEU A 192 -48.62 -11.56 -2.19
N VAL A 193 -47.83 -12.62 -1.92
CA VAL A 193 -47.82 -13.85 -2.68
C VAL A 193 -48.18 -15.05 -1.83
N PRO A 194 -49.23 -15.84 -2.20
CA PRO A 194 -49.56 -17.09 -1.48
C PRO A 194 -48.34 -18.04 -1.50
N GLY A 195 -47.97 -18.56 -0.31
CA GLY A 195 -46.76 -19.36 -0.17
C GLY A 195 -45.44 -18.58 -0.18
N GLY A 196 -45.50 -17.25 -0.25
CA GLY A 196 -44.32 -16.35 -0.35
C GLY A 196 -43.30 -16.50 0.78
N LEU A 197 -43.71 -16.96 1.95
CA LEU A 197 -42.79 -17.18 3.08
C LEU A 197 -41.70 -18.22 2.76
N LEU A 198 -42.07 -19.33 2.11
CA LEU A 198 -41.11 -20.35 1.67
C LEU A 198 -40.25 -19.90 0.51
N ALA A 199 -40.86 -19.17 -0.44
CA ALA A 199 -40.16 -18.65 -1.61
C ALA A 199 -39.09 -17.59 -1.26
N VAL A 200 -39.32 -16.80 -0.20
CA VAL A 200 -38.41 -15.73 0.25
C VAL A 200 -37.44 -16.22 1.33
N GLY A 201 -37.80 -17.23 2.09
CA GLY A 201 -37.01 -17.67 3.25
C GLY A 201 -35.60 -18.13 2.90
N ALA A 202 -35.46 -19.02 1.92
CA ALA A 202 -34.15 -19.55 1.53
C ALA A 202 -33.22 -18.47 0.93
N PRO A 203 -33.63 -17.62 -0.03
CA PRO A 203 -32.81 -16.51 -0.51
C PRO A 203 -32.40 -15.53 0.58
N LEU A 204 -33.29 -15.24 1.55
CA LEU A 204 -32.98 -14.34 2.65
C LEU A 204 -31.89 -14.89 3.57
N VAL A 205 -31.96 -16.19 3.93
CA VAL A 205 -30.92 -16.85 4.72
C VAL A 205 -29.58 -16.79 4.01
N TRP A 206 -29.52 -17.13 2.73
CA TRP A 206 -28.30 -17.02 1.92
C TRP A 206 -27.75 -15.60 1.91
N TRP A 207 -28.62 -14.62 1.76
CA TRP A 207 -28.23 -13.20 1.76
C TRP A 207 -27.61 -12.79 3.12
N LEU A 208 -28.21 -13.19 4.23
CA LEU A 208 -27.68 -12.94 5.57
C LEU A 208 -26.33 -13.60 5.79
N ILE A 209 -26.14 -14.84 5.30
CA ILE A 209 -24.85 -15.54 5.36
C ILE A 209 -23.79 -14.76 4.56
N ILE A 210 -24.13 -14.29 3.37
CA ILE A 210 -23.21 -13.48 2.52
C ILE A 210 -22.83 -12.20 3.25
N CYS A 211 -23.78 -11.44 3.79
CA CYS A 211 -23.53 -10.22 4.54
C CYS A 211 -22.67 -10.47 5.78
N GLY A 212 -22.97 -11.52 6.54
CA GLY A 212 -22.20 -11.95 7.69
C GLY A 212 -20.75 -12.31 7.32
N THR A 213 -20.58 -13.05 6.23
CA THR A 213 -19.25 -13.43 5.71
C THR A 213 -18.43 -12.22 5.29
N ILE A 214 -19.04 -11.25 4.60
CA ILE A 214 -18.36 -10.00 4.19
C ILE A 214 -17.96 -9.19 5.43
N ALA A 215 -18.85 -9.04 6.40
CA ALA A 215 -18.56 -8.34 7.65
C ALA A 215 -17.44 -9.03 8.44
N TRP A 216 -17.51 -10.35 8.59
CA TRP A 216 -16.48 -11.15 9.24
C TRP A 216 -15.10 -11.00 8.57
N ARG A 217 -15.05 -11.16 7.24
CA ARG A 217 -13.80 -10.98 6.48
C ARG A 217 -13.22 -9.59 6.68
N ARG A 218 -14.05 -8.56 6.70
CA ARG A 218 -13.61 -7.18 6.92
C ARG A 218 -13.03 -6.99 8.33
N VAL A 219 -13.69 -7.50 9.35
CA VAL A 219 -13.23 -7.42 10.73
C VAL A 219 -11.95 -8.24 10.92
N SER A 220 -11.92 -9.49 10.46
CA SER A 220 -10.78 -10.39 10.66
C SER A 220 -9.51 -9.92 9.94
N THR A 221 -9.63 -9.33 8.75
CA THR A 221 -8.47 -8.81 7.99
C THR A 221 -7.91 -7.50 8.53
N GLN A 222 -8.71 -6.73 9.25
CA GLN A 222 -8.34 -5.41 9.77
C GLN A 222 -8.26 -5.37 11.31
N TYR A 223 -8.34 -6.53 11.95
CA TYR A 223 -8.24 -6.65 13.40
C TYR A 223 -6.90 -6.13 13.93
N ALA A 224 -6.91 -5.56 15.15
CA ALA A 224 -5.72 -5.00 15.81
C ALA A 224 -4.91 -4.07 14.88
N PHE A 225 -5.63 -3.22 14.11
CA PHE A 225 -5.00 -2.31 13.17
C PHE A 225 -4.24 -1.24 13.92
N THR A 226 -2.92 -1.19 13.70
CA THR A 226 -2.02 -0.19 14.29
C THR A 226 -1.23 0.50 13.19
N VAL A 227 -1.05 1.80 13.34
CA VAL A 227 -0.22 2.64 12.48
C VAL A 227 0.90 3.22 13.32
N ALA A 228 2.12 2.96 12.93
CA ALA A 228 3.32 3.51 13.53
C ALA A 228 4.13 4.28 12.48
N VAL A 229 4.88 5.26 12.92
CA VAL A 229 5.85 5.98 12.10
C VAL A 229 7.25 5.48 12.45
N SER A 230 8.00 5.19 11.41
CA SER A 230 9.40 4.78 11.45
C SER A 230 10.17 5.68 10.47
N PRO A 231 11.49 5.85 10.58
CA PRO A 231 12.31 6.54 9.58
C PRO A 231 12.12 6.00 8.16
N ASP A 232 11.80 4.72 8.02
CA ASP A 232 11.55 4.04 6.75
C ASP A 232 10.20 4.42 6.11
N GLY A 233 9.29 5.04 6.87
CA GLY A 233 7.95 5.38 6.43
C GLY A 233 6.86 5.01 7.44
N VAL A 234 5.65 4.84 6.93
CA VAL A 234 4.49 4.47 7.74
C VAL A 234 4.36 2.96 7.78
N ARG A 235 4.43 2.39 8.98
CA ARG A 235 4.30 0.95 9.22
C ARG A 235 2.88 0.62 9.67
N ILE A 236 2.25 -0.31 8.98
CA ILE A 236 0.90 -0.79 9.26
C ILE A 236 0.97 -2.23 9.71
N ARG A 237 0.38 -2.53 10.87
CA ARG A 237 0.20 -3.90 11.37
C ARG A 237 -1.28 -4.19 11.48
N ARG A 238 -1.72 -5.36 11.00
CA ARG A 238 -3.12 -5.74 11.01
C ARG A 238 -3.32 -7.25 10.88
N GLY A 239 -4.48 -7.73 11.34
CA GLY A 239 -4.98 -9.08 11.10
C GLY A 239 -5.21 -9.91 12.34
N LEU A 240 -6.32 -10.67 12.36
CA LEU A 240 -6.71 -11.56 13.45
C LEU A 240 -6.15 -12.98 13.23
N LEU A 241 -6.55 -13.60 12.13
CA LEU A 241 -6.15 -14.97 11.78
C LEU A 241 -4.74 -14.97 11.20
N GLY A 242 -4.45 -14.08 10.27
CA GLY A 242 -3.10 -13.87 9.74
C GLY A 242 -2.66 -12.43 9.95
N THR A 243 -1.45 -12.22 10.48
CA THR A 243 -0.90 -10.87 10.70
C THR A 243 -0.07 -10.43 9.50
N VAL A 244 -0.23 -9.17 9.15
CA VAL A 244 0.53 -8.52 8.08
C VAL A 244 1.18 -7.27 8.68
N ALA A 245 2.50 -7.19 8.61
CA ALA A 245 3.26 -5.98 8.91
C ALA A 245 3.82 -5.44 7.58
N GLU A 246 3.36 -4.27 7.19
CA GLU A 246 3.67 -3.63 5.91
C GLU A 246 4.21 -2.23 6.14
N THR A 247 5.27 -1.87 5.41
CA THR A 247 5.86 -0.53 5.45
C THR A 247 5.55 0.22 4.16
N ILE A 248 5.06 1.44 4.28
CA ILE A 248 4.77 2.35 3.16
C ILE A 248 5.77 3.51 3.22
N PRO A 249 6.75 3.57 2.33
CA PRO A 249 7.64 4.72 2.24
C PRO A 249 6.87 5.99 1.88
N VAL A 250 6.98 7.04 2.70
CA VAL A 250 6.26 8.32 2.50
C VAL A 250 6.53 8.92 1.11
N PRO A 251 7.78 8.94 0.59
CA PRO A 251 8.06 9.49 -0.74
C PRO A 251 7.31 8.81 -1.90
N ARG A 252 6.83 7.56 -1.70
CA ARG A 252 6.08 6.80 -2.70
C ARG A 252 4.59 7.06 -2.70
N ILE A 253 4.07 7.75 -1.70
CA ILE A 253 2.66 8.13 -1.64
C ILE A 253 2.38 9.15 -2.74
N GLN A 254 1.47 8.81 -3.64
CA GLN A 254 1.10 9.62 -4.79
C GLN A 254 -0.13 10.48 -4.53
N ALA A 255 -1.05 9.95 -3.76
CA ALA A 255 -2.28 10.63 -3.40
C ALA A 255 -2.87 10.02 -2.13
N VAL A 256 -3.66 10.80 -1.42
CA VAL A 256 -4.41 10.35 -0.26
C VAL A 256 -5.89 10.63 -0.49
N ARG A 257 -6.74 9.70 -0.07
CA ARG A 257 -8.19 9.83 -0.17
C ARG A 257 -8.83 9.56 1.19
N MET A 258 -9.64 10.48 1.66
CA MET A 258 -10.52 10.29 2.80
C MET A 258 -11.94 9.99 2.32
N ILE A 259 -12.55 9.00 2.91
CA ILE A 259 -13.88 8.51 2.55
C ILE A 259 -14.77 8.58 3.77
N GLU A 260 -15.90 9.27 3.63
CA GLU A 260 -16.91 9.44 4.67
C GLU A 260 -18.24 8.89 4.15
N PRO A 261 -18.56 7.59 4.37
CA PRO A 261 -19.87 7.05 4.06
C PRO A 261 -20.97 7.76 4.84
N LEU A 262 -22.17 7.84 4.27
CA LEU A 262 -23.30 8.53 4.88
C LEU A 262 -23.59 8.07 6.32
N LEU A 263 -23.57 6.76 6.54
CA LEU A 263 -23.83 6.15 7.86
C LEU A 263 -22.74 6.45 8.91
N TRP A 264 -21.55 6.84 8.47
CA TRP A 264 -20.42 7.12 9.36
C TRP A 264 -20.32 8.59 9.75
N ARG A 265 -20.97 9.47 9.01
CA ARG A 265 -20.90 10.93 9.24
C ARG A 265 -21.42 11.37 10.62
N PRO A 266 -22.56 10.85 11.13
CA PRO A 266 -23.02 11.20 12.48
C PRO A 266 -22.01 10.81 13.56
N LEU A 267 -21.21 9.77 13.33
CA LEU A 267 -20.17 9.28 14.24
C LEU A 267 -18.82 9.97 14.01
N HIS A 268 -18.72 10.89 13.03
CA HIS A 268 -17.48 11.54 12.60
C HIS A 268 -16.39 10.52 12.20
N TRP A 269 -16.82 9.36 11.67
CA TRP A 269 -15.91 8.32 11.20
C TRP A 269 -15.56 8.52 9.74
N CYS A 270 -14.32 8.27 9.45
CA CYS A 270 -13.79 8.28 8.09
C CYS A 270 -12.81 7.12 7.88
N ARG A 271 -12.52 6.85 6.62
CA ARG A 271 -11.50 5.92 6.18
C ARG A 271 -10.44 6.70 5.39
N LEU A 272 -9.17 6.44 5.66
CA LEU A 272 -8.07 7.03 4.92
C LEU A 272 -7.42 5.96 4.05
N GLU A 273 -7.33 6.23 2.75
CA GLU A 273 -6.67 5.36 1.77
C GLU A 273 -5.52 6.13 1.13
N VAL A 274 -4.42 5.43 0.87
CA VAL A 274 -3.27 5.96 0.13
C VAL A 274 -3.09 5.24 -1.18
N ASP A 275 -2.66 5.98 -2.19
CA ASP A 275 -2.22 5.45 -3.46
C ASP A 275 -0.69 5.52 -3.52
N VAL A 276 -0.06 4.39 -3.78
CA VAL A 276 1.39 4.21 -3.72
C VAL A 276 1.91 3.82 -5.10
N ALA A 277 2.95 4.51 -5.57
CA ALA A 277 3.56 4.20 -6.87
C ALA A 277 4.11 2.77 -6.92
N GLY A 278 3.92 2.08 -8.05
CA GLY A 278 4.48 0.76 -8.31
C GLY A 278 3.70 -0.41 -7.69
N HIS A 279 2.52 -0.19 -7.13
CA HIS A 279 1.67 -1.24 -6.57
C HIS A 279 0.68 -1.79 -7.62
N LEU A 280 1.18 -2.49 -8.61
CA LEU A 280 0.37 -3.20 -9.61
C LEU A 280 0.27 -4.71 -9.35
N GLY A 281 0.74 -5.19 -8.18
CA GLY A 281 0.74 -6.62 -7.84
C GLY A 281 -0.64 -7.26 -7.95
N ARG A 282 -0.79 -8.15 -8.93
CA ARG A 282 -1.94 -9.05 -9.13
C ARG A 282 -2.09 -10.11 -8.03
N ASP A 283 -1.11 -10.21 -7.14
CA ASP A 283 -0.92 -11.36 -6.27
C ASP A 283 -1.42 -11.18 -4.83
N HIS A 284 -2.61 -10.60 -4.66
CA HIS A 284 -3.36 -10.87 -3.44
C HIS A 284 -4.55 -11.75 -3.79
N PRO A 285 -4.41 -13.11 -3.68
CA PRO A 285 -5.53 -14.05 -3.88
C PRO A 285 -6.60 -13.92 -2.77
N GLU A 286 -6.34 -13.15 -1.76
CA GLU A 286 -7.30 -12.90 -0.67
C GLU A 286 -8.07 -11.61 -0.91
N GLY A 287 -9.06 -11.68 -1.81
CA GLY A 287 -10.36 -10.98 -1.75
C GLY A 287 -10.46 -9.51 -1.35
N SER A 288 -9.39 -8.81 -1.16
CA SER A 288 -9.40 -7.37 -0.93
C SER A 288 -9.02 -6.69 -2.23
N GLY A 289 -9.99 -6.04 -2.85
CA GLY A 289 -9.85 -5.24 -4.06
C GLY A 289 -8.52 -4.50 -4.09
N ALA A 290 -7.63 -5.10 -4.86
CA ALA A 290 -6.22 -4.81 -4.93
C ALA A 290 -5.92 -3.32 -5.00
N ALA A 291 -4.90 -2.93 -4.29
CA ALA A 291 -4.05 -1.73 -4.41
C ALA A 291 -4.49 -0.43 -3.75
N ARG A 292 -5.65 -0.33 -3.09
CA ARG A 292 -5.87 0.76 -2.15
C ARG A 292 -5.40 0.32 -0.78
N LYS A 293 -4.29 0.88 -0.32
CA LYS A 293 -3.83 0.61 1.03
C LYS A 293 -4.61 1.49 1.98
N ALA A 294 -5.39 0.89 2.86
CA ALA A 294 -6.01 1.62 3.94
C ALA A 294 -4.90 2.02 4.91
N LEU A 295 -4.65 3.32 5.01
CA LEU A 295 -3.80 3.89 6.06
C LEU A 295 -4.57 3.94 7.40
N LEU A 296 -5.90 4.12 7.32
CA LEU A 296 -6.81 4.06 8.45
C LEU A 296 -8.13 3.42 7.97
N PRO A 297 -8.48 2.20 8.41
CA PRO A 297 -9.69 1.51 7.94
C PRO A 297 -10.97 2.15 8.45
N VAL A 298 -10.94 2.65 9.67
CA VAL A 298 -11.96 3.47 10.31
C VAL A 298 -11.33 4.25 11.45
N GLY A 299 -11.54 5.54 11.48
CA GLY A 299 -11.05 6.41 12.54
C GLY A 299 -11.84 7.71 12.59
N ARG A 300 -11.55 8.54 13.58
CA ARG A 300 -12.10 9.90 13.66
C ARG A 300 -11.40 10.81 12.68
N GLN A 301 -12.04 11.91 12.31
CA GLN A 301 -11.46 12.88 11.38
C GLN A 301 -10.15 13.50 11.87
N ASP A 302 -9.99 13.70 13.20
CA ASP A 302 -8.77 14.20 13.81
C ASP A 302 -7.60 13.21 13.68
N GLU A 303 -7.85 11.90 13.90
CA GLU A 303 -6.87 10.83 13.66
C GLU A 303 -6.45 10.78 12.18
N ALA A 304 -7.42 10.90 11.27
CA ALA A 304 -7.16 10.93 9.83
C ALA A 304 -6.34 12.14 9.40
N ARG A 305 -6.59 13.33 9.98
CA ARG A 305 -5.82 14.55 9.70
C ARG A 305 -4.36 14.42 10.15
N ARG A 306 -4.10 13.84 11.33
CA ARG A 306 -2.73 13.58 11.79
C ARG A 306 -1.99 12.65 10.83
N LEU A 307 -2.63 11.56 10.42
CA LEU A 307 -2.05 10.62 9.45
C LEU A 307 -1.88 11.25 8.06
N LEU A 308 -2.79 12.14 7.64
CA LEU A 308 -2.67 12.91 6.40
C LEU A 308 -1.43 13.80 6.42
N ALA A 309 -1.19 14.52 7.52
CA ALA A 309 0.00 15.37 7.66
C ALA A 309 1.31 14.56 7.61
N ILE A 310 1.32 13.34 8.13
CA ILE A 310 2.47 12.44 8.05
C ILE A 310 2.64 11.90 6.62
N ALA A 311 1.54 11.50 5.97
CA ALA A 311 1.56 10.92 4.63
C ALA A 311 1.88 11.97 3.53
N LEU A 312 1.47 13.22 3.75
CA LEU A 312 1.69 14.34 2.86
C LEU A 312 2.23 15.55 3.64
N PRO A 313 3.54 15.59 3.93
CA PRO A 313 4.14 16.70 4.68
C PRO A 313 3.96 18.07 4.00
N THR A 314 3.78 18.08 2.68
CA THR A 314 3.50 19.29 1.89
C THR A 314 2.07 19.81 2.06
N ALA A 315 1.17 19.04 2.68
CA ALA A 315 -0.23 19.42 2.91
C ALA A 315 -0.39 20.26 4.18
N ALA A 316 0.49 21.23 4.40
CA ALA A 316 0.46 22.10 5.58
C ALA A 316 -0.78 23.02 5.64
N GLY A 317 -1.52 23.16 4.54
CA GLY A 317 -2.74 23.97 4.44
C GLY A 317 -3.84 23.24 3.65
N TRP A 318 -5.08 23.65 3.90
CA TRP A 318 -6.21 23.29 3.04
C TRP A 318 -6.37 24.38 2.02
N PRO A 319 -6.24 24.11 0.71
CA PRO A 319 -6.52 25.12 -0.31
C PRO A 319 -7.97 25.57 -0.22
N ALA A 320 -8.22 26.83 -0.56
CA ALA A 320 -9.56 27.34 -0.67
C ALA A 320 -10.36 26.53 -1.69
N LEU A 321 -11.44 25.91 -1.23
CA LEU A 321 -12.30 25.08 -2.07
C LEU A 321 -13.38 25.93 -2.73
N SER A 322 -13.43 25.91 -4.04
CA SER A 322 -14.49 26.57 -4.84
C SER A 322 -15.57 25.55 -5.24
N LYS A 323 -16.81 26.01 -5.27
CA LYS A 323 -17.96 25.21 -5.72
C LYS A 323 -18.13 25.33 -7.24
N PRO A 324 -18.72 24.34 -7.91
CA PRO A 324 -19.06 24.44 -9.33
C PRO A 324 -20.14 25.51 -9.57
N PRO A 325 -20.25 26.05 -10.80
CA PRO A 325 -21.31 27.02 -11.16
C PRO A 325 -22.70 26.37 -11.05
N ARG A 326 -23.73 27.18 -10.80
CA ARG A 326 -25.12 26.71 -10.62
C ARG A 326 -25.63 25.83 -11.77
N ARG A 327 -25.16 26.04 -13.01
CA ARG A 327 -25.47 25.19 -14.18
C ARG A 327 -25.04 23.74 -14.01
N GLY A 328 -24.04 23.44 -13.16
CA GLY A 328 -23.62 22.09 -12.82
C GLY A 328 -24.69 21.25 -12.13
N TRP A 329 -25.68 21.90 -11.50
CA TRP A 329 -26.84 21.22 -10.90
C TRP A 329 -27.62 20.37 -11.91
N TRP A 330 -27.83 20.87 -13.12
CA TRP A 330 -28.59 20.15 -14.16
C TRP A 330 -27.96 18.81 -14.54
N LYS A 331 -26.65 18.69 -14.47
CA LYS A 331 -25.97 17.41 -14.74
C LYS A 331 -25.89 16.51 -13.51
N ALA A 332 -25.76 17.06 -12.34
CA ALA A 332 -25.49 16.31 -11.11
C ALA A 332 -26.36 16.79 -9.93
N PRO A 333 -27.71 16.76 -10.04
CA PRO A 333 -28.60 17.38 -9.06
C PRO A 333 -28.40 16.82 -7.64
N LEU A 334 -28.16 15.53 -7.54
CA LEU A 334 -27.98 14.85 -6.25
C LEU A 334 -26.62 15.09 -5.60
N SER A 335 -25.58 15.36 -6.36
CA SER A 335 -24.21 15.51 -5.87
C SER A 335 -23.67 16.94 -5.93
N TYR A 336 -24.33 17.86 -6.61
CA TYR A 336 -23.89 19.25 -6.83
C TYR A 336 -23.41 19.94 -5.55
N HIS A 337 -24.21 19.89 -4.49
CA HIS A 337 -23.90 20.55 -3.22
C HIS A 337 -22.66 20.01 -2.49
N PHE A 338 -22.23 18.80 -2.89
CA PHE A 338 -21.08 18.09 -2.31
C PHE A 338 -19.85 18.13 -3.20
N LEU A 339 -19.92 18.85 -4.32
CA LEU A 339 -18.77 19.07 -5.20
C LEU A 339 -18.02 20.33 -4.76
N ALA A 340 -16.71 20.18 -4.54
CA ALA A 340 -15.81 21.30 -4.33
C ALA A 340 -14.41 20.90 -4.77
N ALA A 341 -13.62 21.84 -5.26
CA ALA A 341 -12.24 21.59 -5.57
C ALA A 341 -11.41 22.89 -5.49
N GLY A 342 -10.12 22.76 -5.27
CA GLY A 342 -9.18 23.86 -5.19
C GLY A 342 -7.73 23.38 -5.20
N HIS A 343 -6.80 24.31 -5.32
CA HIS A 343 -5.35 24.05 -5.21
C HIS A 343 -4.65 25.27 -4.60
N ASP A 344 -3.48 25.07 -4.01
CA ASP A 344 -2.65 26.10 -3.39
C ASP A 344 -1.27 26.25 -4.07
N GLY A 345 -1.08 25.67 -5.25
CA GLY A 345 0.20 25.65 -5.96
C GLY A 345 1.10 24.46 -5.60
N THR A 346 0.89 23.81 -4.46
CA THR A 346 1.62 22.60 -4.02
C THR A 346 0.74 21.35 -4.00
N LEU A 347 -0.53 21.53 -3.66
CA LEU A 347 -1.51 20.48 -3.44
C LEU A 347 -2.80 20.78 -4.18
N ALA A 348 -3.36 19.80 -4.83
CA ALA A 348 -4.71 19.83 -5.39
C ALA A 348 -5.66 18.99 -4.52
N VAL A 349 -6.84 19.57 -4.21
CA VAL A 349 -7.87 18.92 -3.41
C VAL A 349 -9.18 18.91 -4.17
N ALA A 350 -9.84 17.75 -4.18
CA ALA A 350 -11.16 17.58 -4.77
C ALA A 350 -12.08 16.84 -3.81
N VAL A 351 -13.31 17.35 -3.67
CA VAL A 351 -14.37 16.74 -2.86
C VAL A 351 -15.50 16.35 -3.77
N VAL A 352 -15.91 15.08 -3.69
CA VAL A 352 -16.99 14.52 -4.51
C VAL A 352 -17.89 13.58 -3.70
N GLY A 353 -19.15 13.45 -4.11
CA GLY A 353 -20.05 12.40 -3.63
C GLY A 353 -20.99 12.80 -2.49
N ARG A 354 -22.27 12.39 -2.62
CA ARG A 354 -23.34 12.59 -1.64
C ARG A 354 -23.42 11.46 -0.61
N LEU A 355 -23.60 10.23 -1.08
CA LEU A 355 -23.73 9.05 -0.20
C LEU A 355 -22.39 8.63 0.39
N ARG A 356 -21.35 8.79 -0.40
CA ARG A 356 -19.97 8.54 -0.03
C ARG A 356 -19.16 9.77 -0.39
N ARG A 357 -18.91 10.62 0.60
CA ARG A 357 -18.08 11.80 0.42
C ARG A 357 -16.63 11.34 0.33
N GLU A 358 -15.99 11.70 -0.76
CA GLU A 358 -14.59 11.41 -1.00
C GLU A 358 -13.84 12.73 -1.12
N THR A 359 -12.86 12.94 -0.25
CA THR A 359 -11.93 14.06 -0.34
C THR A 359 -10.58 13.50 -0.76
N THR A 360 -10.06 13.99 -1.88
CA THR A 360 -8.81 13.50 -2.48
C THR A 360 -7.77 14.60 -2.48
N TRP A 361 -6.57 14.30 -2.00
CA TRP A 361 -5.40 15.17 -2.00
C TRP A 361 -4.35 14.61 -2.94
N VAL A 362 -3.88 15.41 -3.88
CA VAL A 362 -2.83 15.05 -4.84
C VAL A 362 -1.76 16.13 -4.82
N PRO A 363 -0.53 15.82 -4.36
CA PRO A 363 0.59 16.74 -4.49
C PRO A 363 0.90 17.02 -5.97
N LEU A 364 1.03 18.29 -6.37
CA LEU A 364 1.27 18.66 -7.74
C LEU A 364 2.61 18.14 -8.28
N ALA A 365 3.61 17.97 -7.41
CA ALA A 365 4.88 17.32 -7.75
C ALA A 365 4.72 15.85 -8.19
N LYS A 366 3.63 15.18 -7.78
CA LYS A 366 3.33 13.78 -8.11
C LYS A 366 2.34 13.64 -9.28
N ALA A 367 1.78 14.74 -9.75
CA ALA A 367 0.86 14.75 -10.89
C ALA A 367 1.58 14.36 -12.19
N GLN A 368 1.03 13.42 -12.94
CA GLN A 368 1.58 12.95 -14.21
C GLN A 368 0.92 13.61 -15.40
N SER A 369 -0.41 13.73 -15.38
CA SER A 369 -1.17 14.35 -16.45
C SER A 369 -2.32 15.18 -15.92
N VAL A 370 -2.63 16.24 -16.67
CA VAL A 370 -3.83 17.05 -16.46
C VAL A 370 -4.67 16.92 -17.73
N ARG A 371 -5.92 16.46 -17.59
CA ARG A 371 -6.82 16.23 -18.73
C ARG A 371 -8.12 16.97 -18.56
N LEU A 372 -8.58 17.59 -19.63
CA LEU A 372 -9.92 18.16 -19.70
C LEU A 372 -10.85 17.14 -20.38
N VAL A 373 -11.94 16.83 -19.72
CA VAL A 373 -12.97 15.92 -20.24
C VAL A 373 -14.31 16.67 -20.30
N GLN A 374 -14.97 16.56 -21.44
CA GLN A 374 -16.24 17.22 -21.67
C GLN A 374 -17.20 16.26 -22.39
N GLY A 375 -18.25 15.86 -21.68
CA GLY A 375 -19.32 15.05 -22.22
C GLY A 375 -20.34 15.88 -23.03
N PRO A 376 -21.28 15.23 -23.76
CA PRO A 376 -22.25 15.92 -24.61
C PRO A 376 -23.15 16.90 -23.83
N LEU A 377 -23.63 16.51 -22.64
CA LEU A 377 -24.43 17.39 -21.79
C LEU A 377 -23.62 18.55 -21.24
N GLN A 378 -22.34 18.29 -20.87
CA GLN A 378 -21.44 19.35 -20.40
C GLN A 378 -21.15 20.38 -21.48
N ARG A 379 -21.03 19.97 -22.77
CA ARG A 379 -20.85 20.89 -23.89
C ARG A 379 -22.05 21.84 -24.03
N ARG A 380 -23.28 21.31 -23.95
CA ARG A 380 -24.50 22.11 -24.01
C ARG A 380 -24.62 23.10 -22.86
N LEU A 381 -24.14 22.74 -21.66
CA LEU A 381 -24.19 23.57 -20.48
C LEU A 381 -22.97 24.48 -20.31
N GLY A 382 -21.98 24.42 -21.22
CA GLY A 382 -20.71 25.17 -21.09
C GLY A 382 -19.87 24.72 -19.91
N LEU A 383 -19.91 23.42 -19.57
CA LEU A 383 -19.21 22.83 -18.43
C LEU A 383 -18.10 21.89 -18.90
N ALA A 384 -17.11 21.64 -18.05
CA ALA A 384 -16.07 20.64 -18.25
C ALA A 384 -15.57 20.08 -16.90
N THR A 385 -14.92 18.95 -16.94
CA THR A 385 -14.27 18.33 -15.78
C THR A 385 -12.76 18.27 -16.03
N VAL A 386 -11.95 18.74 -15.08
CA VAL A 386 -10.50 18.60 -15.12
C VAL A 386 -10.09 17.43 -14.25
N HIS A 387 -9.35 16.50 -14.83
CA HIS A 387 -8.78 15.36 -14.14
C HIS A 387 -7.29 15.58 -13.92
N LEU A 388 -6.85 15.41 -12.69
CA LEU A 388 -5.45 15.37 -12.32
C LEU A 388 -5.07 13.93 -11.99
N ASP A 389 -4.28 13.31 -12.88
CA ASP A 389 -3.85 11.93 -12.73
C ASP A 389 -2.47 11.87 -12.06
N ALA A 390 -2.31 11.01 -11.07
CA ALA A 390 -1.03 10.68 -10.43
C ALA A 390 -0.51 9.32 -10.91
N ALA A 391 0.74 8.97 -10.61
CA ALA A 391 1.36 7.70 -10.98
C ALA A 391 0.62 6.46 -10.46
N GLY A 392 -0.09 6.61 -9.36
CA GLY A 392 -0.93 5.58 -8.79
C GLY A 392 -2.33 5.56 -9.42
N ARG A 393 -2.54 4.90 -10.49
CA ARG A 393 -3.74 4.83 -11.36
C ARG A 393 -5.15 4.89 -10.72
N ARG A 394 -5.29 4.91 -9.40
CA ARG A 394 -6.58 4.67 -8.70
C ARG A 394 -7.14 5.85 -7.95
N VAL A 395 -6.32 6.80 -7.55
CA VAL A 395 -6.76 8.02 -6.89
C VAL A 395 -6.53 9.18 -7.84
N ARG A 396 -7.61 9.87 -8.20
CA ARG A 396 -7.60 11.03 -9.10
C ARG A 396 -8.27 12.20 -8.41
N ALA A 397 -7.71 13.38 -8.54
CA ALA A 397 -8.44 14.57 -8.18
C ALA A 397 -9.27 15.03 -9.39
N GLU A 398 -10.56 15.18 -9.20
CA GLU A 398 -11.50 15.54 -10.25
C GLU A 398 -12.17 16.86 -9.89
N PHE A 399 -11.86 17.90 -10.65
CA PHE A 399 -12.50 19.21 -10.57
C PHE A 399 -13.74 19.16 -11.46
N ARG A 400 -14.83 18.63 -10.90
CA ARG A 400 -16.05 18.37 -11.65
C ARG A 400 -16.87 19.62 -11.92
N GLU A 401 -17.52 19.65 -13.06
CA GLU A 401 -18.55 20.63 -13.47
C GLU A 401 -18.04 22.09 -13.37
N ARG A 402 -16.82 22.37 -13.82
CA ARG A 402 -16.29 23.74 -13.91
C ARG A 402 -16.79 24.44 -15.18
N ARG A 403 -16.83 25.78 -15.21
CA ARG A 403 -17.05 26.52 -16.45
C ARG A 403 -15.97 26.13 -17.46
N GLN A 404 -16.33 26.04 -18.73
CA GLN A 404 -15.41 25.58 -19.77
C GLN A 404 -14.15 26.46 -19.85
N GLU A 405 -14.30 27.79 -19.71
CA GLU A 405 -13.18 28.74 -19.71
C GLU A 405 -12.29 28.54 -18.47
N GLU A 406 -12.90 28.48 -17.28
CA GLU A 406 -12.21 28.17 -16.02
C GLU A 406 -11.47 26.83 -16.10
N ALA A 407 -12.10 25.81 -16.68
CA ALA A 407 -11.47 24.49 -16.83
C ALA A 407 -10.26 24.52 -17.77
N ARG A 408 -10.30 25.32 -18.84
CA ARG A 408 -9.16 25.49 -19.75
C ARG A 408 -8.01 26.22 -19.09
N SER A 409 -8.30 27.30 -18.34
CA SER A 409 -7.26 28.03 -17.58
C SER A 409 -6.64 27.16 -16.49
N LEU A 410 -7.47 26.38 -15.75
CA LEU A 410 -7.01 25.43 -14.73
C LEU A 410 -6.08 24.35 -15.31
N VAL A 411 -6.33 23.85 -16.52
CA VAL A 411 -5.45 22.85 -17.15
C VAL A 411 -4.07 23.47 -17.39
N GLY A 412 -4.00 24.70 -17.93
CA GLY A 412 -2.73 25.39 -18.18
C GLY A 412 -1.98 25.69 -16.87
N GLU A 413 -2.70 26.18 -15.86
CA GLU A 413 -2.17 26.53 -14.55
C GLU A 413 -1.63 25.28 -13.82
N LEU A 414 -2.46 24.24 -13.65
CA LEU A 414 -2.06 23.00 -13.00
C LEU A 414 -0.90 22.30 -13.72
N ALA A 415 -0.87 22.33 -15.05
CA ALA A 415 0.24 21.78 -15.82
C ALA A 415 1.56 22.54 -15.58
N THR A 416 1.50 23.85 -15.45
CA THR A 416 2.66 24.70 -15.17
C THR A 416 3.14 24.50 -13.73
N LEU A 417 2.23 24.55 -12.76
CA LEU A 417 2.53 24.30 -11.35
C LEU A 417 3.09 22.88 -11.12
N SER A 418 2.55 21.87 -11.78
CA SER A 418 3.05 20.51 -11.67
C SER A 418 4.47 20.36 -12.23
N ARG A 419 4.82 21.07 -13.29
CA ARG A 419 6.18 21.10 -13.84
C ARG A 419 7.16 21.80 -12.89
N SER A 420 6.80 22.97 -12.36
CA SER A 420 7.63 23.69 -11.39
C SER A 420 7.84 22.89 -10.09
N ALA A 421 6.78 22.33 -9.54
CA ALA A 421 6.84 21.51 -8.32
C ALA A 421 7.73 20.26 -8.51
N ARG A 422 7.69 19.60 -9.68
CA ARG A 422 8.58 18.48 -9.99
C ARG A 422 10.04 18.91 -10.10
N ARG A 423 10.33 20.06 -10.72
CA ARG A 423 11.70 20.60 -10.79
C ARG A 423 12.24 20.90 -9.39
N GLN A 424 11.45 21.55 -8.54
CA GLN A 424 11.85 21.83 -7.16
C GLN A 424 12.10 20.52 -6.37
N ALA A 425 11.23 19.53 -6.51
CA ALA A 425 11.40 18.23 -5.87
C ALA A 425 12.65 17.49 -6.36
N SER A 426 12.99 17.57 -7.65
CA SER A 426 14.21 16.96 -8.20
C SER A 426 15.48 17.68 -7.73
N LEU A 427 15.48 19.00 -7.63
CA LEU A 427 16.60 19.77 -7.08
C LEU A 427 16.82 19.46 -5.59
N ALA A 428 15.76 19.40 -4.80
CA ALA A 428 15.83 19.01 -3.39
C ALA A 428 16.38 17.58 -3.19
N ALA A 429 16.07 16.66 -4.09
CA ALA A 429 16.56 15.28 -4.06
C ALA A 429 18.02 15.13 -4.53
N ALA A 430 18.51 16.04 -5.38
CA ALA A 430 19.88 15.99 -5.91
C ALA A 430 20.95 16.45 -4.87
N GLY A 431 20.54 17.09 -3.79
CA GLY A 431 21.47 17.67 -2.81
C GLY A 431 22.26 18.87 -3.37
N PRO A 432 23.09 19.52 -2.59
CA PRO A 432 24.00 20.52 -3.09
C PRO A 432 24.99 19.86 -4.08
N PRO A 433 25.35 20.54 -5.20
CA PRO A 433 26.28 20.00 -6.17
C PRO A 433 27.59 19.63 -5.46
N VAL A 434 27.98 18.37 -5.58
CA VAL A 434 29.29 17.92 -5.11
C VAL A 434 30.33 18.74 -5.89
N PRO A 435 31.21 19.52 -5.20
CA PRO A 435 32.25 20.27 -5.90
C PRO A 435 33.08 19.28 -6.73
N PRO A 436 33.45 19.65 -7.97
CA PRO A 436 34.25 18.79 -8.82
C PRO A 436 35.53 18.39 -8.04
N PRO A 437 35.99 17.14 -8.15
CA PRO A 437 37.21 16.72 -7.49
C PRO A 437 38.31 17.70 -7.90
N ALA A 438 39.00 18.28 -6.92
CA ALA A 438 40.12 19.16 -7.14
C ALA A 438 41.04 18.42 -8.09
N LYS A 439 41.28 19.01 -9.31
CA LYS A 439 42.26 18.47 -10.27
C LYS A 439 43.52 18.23 -9.46
N GLY A 440 43.91 16.98 -9.33
CA GLY A 440 45.15 16.59 -8.69
C GLY A 440 46.27 17.37 -9.37
N ARG A 441 47.02 18.14 -8.60
CA ARG A 441 48.29 18.66 -9.05
C ARG A 441 49.13 17.44 -9.42
N ASP A 442 49.42 17.33 -10.70
CA ASP A 442 50.43 16.36 -11.21
C ASP A 442 51.70 16.52 -10.41
N PRO A 443 52.27 15.49 -9.80
CA PRO A 443 53.56 15.53 -9.14
C PRO A 443 54.63 15.23 -10.19
N GLY A 444 54.79 16.10 -11.19
CA GLY A 444 55.72 15.85 -12.26
C GLY A 444 56.20 17.10 -12.91
N THR A 445 56.89 18.00 -12.19
CA THR A 445 57.86 18.92 -12.79
C THR A 445 58.63 19.65 -11.65
N GLN A 446 59.50 18.97 -10.96
CA GLN A 446 60.61 19.58 -10.25
C GLN A 446 61.84 18.70 -10.46
N SER A 447 62.50 18.88 -11.59
CA SER A 447 63.90 18.52 -11.75
C SER A 447 64.58 19.71 -12.44
N GLY A 448 65.54 20.29 -11.76
CA GLY A 448 66.56 21.11 -12.40
C GLY A 448 66.59 22.58 -12.01
N ALA A 449 67.26 22.89 -10.87
CA ALA A 449 68.26 23.97 -10.81
C ALA A 449 68.84 23.98 -9.36
N ALA A 450 69.93 23.27 -9.22
CA ALA A 450 70.86 23.48 -8.13
C ALA A 450 71.71 24.67 -8.42
N GLY A 451 72.01 25.52 -7.43
CA GLY A 451 73.18 26.35 -7.53
C GLY A 451 73.06 27.71 -6.84
N GLN A 452 73.82 27.84 -5.72
CA GLN A 452 74.46 29.08 -5.21
C GLN A 452 73.51 30.13 -4.61
N ALA A 453 73.60 30.50 -3.38
CA ALA A 453 74.73 31.07 -2.68
C ALA A 453 74.45 31.22 -1.20
N ALA A 454 75.45 31.05 -0.47
CA ALA A 454 75.66 31.17 0.96
C ALA A 454 75.44 32.60 1.50
N SER A 455 75.31 32.61 2.83
CA SER A 455 75.83 33.66 3.71
C SER A 455 74.84 34.67 4.26
N ALA A 456 74.87 34.61 5.55
CA ALA A 456 74.92 35.68 6.56
C ALA A 456 73.67 35.85 7.48
N ALA A 457 74.05 35.51 8.71
CA ALA A 457 73.75 36.24 9.97
C ALA A 457 72.35 36.13 10.61
N SER A 458 72.35 35.34 11.66
CA SER A 458 71.71 35.59 12.96
C SER A 458 72.33 36.81 13.66
N PRO A 459 71.84 37.26 14.84
CA PRO A 459 70.58 37.03 15.60
C PRO A 459 70.00 38.36 16.16
N VAL A 460 69.04 38.28 17.06
CA VAL A 460 68.80 39.09 18.30
C VAL A 460 67.30 39.27 18.55
N ASN A 461 66.71 38.53 19.49
CA ASN A 461 66.43 38.88 20.90
C ASN A 461 65.16 39.71 21.16
N ALA A 462 64.44 39.19 22.11
CA ALA A 462 63.70 39.83 23.20
C ALA A 462 62.26 40.28 23.00
N SER A 463 61.37 39.56 23.61
CA SER A 463 60.80 39.80 24.97
C SER A 463 59.54 40.65 25.03
N GLN A 464 58.63 40.13 25.82
CA GLN A 464 57.62 40.82 26.68
C GLN A 464 56.42 41.44 25.96
N SER A 465 55.24 41.29 26.40
CA SER A 465 54.50 41.00 27.62
C SER A 465 53.13 41.68 27.47
N GLU A 466 52.14 41.06 28.04
CA GLU A 466 50.95 41.65 28.70
C GLU A 466 50.14 42.74 27.96
N VAL A 467 48.89 42.50 27.74
CA VAL A 467 47.71 42.66 28.62
C VAL A 467 46.55 41.82 28.08
#